data_260b4cc47073a1180f1cd92ec7dc154f
#
_entry.id   260b4cc47073a1180f1cd92ec7dc154f
#
_cell.length_a   1.000
_cell.length_b   1.000
_cell.length_c   1.000
_cell.angle_alpha   90.00
_cell.angle_beta   90.00
_cell.angle_gamma   90.00
#
_symmetry.space_group_name_H-M   'P 1'
#
loop_
_entity.id
_entity.type
_entity.pdbx_description
1 polymer ?
#
loop_
_entity_poly.entity_id
_entity_poly.type
_entity_poly.pdbx_seq_one_letter_code
_entity_poly.pdbx_strand_id
1 'polypeptide(L)'
;LFKLFEDRGYHVFADVVNMADYGLPQLRNRFILVATVDEIPATFPRHTHAPIATEDLREYVTVREAIGDLTEDVDTNAVARLSIAGDPTPFQTFVRDGSGFAPNHHASNLSEINRRRVANVPQGGCWKDIPPELLPDRFRRVRLTDYATLYGRLHEASPAYTISAGFNNVTSGCFTHPIHDRALTVREGARLQGFQDSYEFLGPREAQYRQVGNAVPPYFMMRLVQHLQDGEAGVPARITSSVLDSGRKLPRMVKRFMNKKNDSARSRDGYG
;
A
#
# COMPACT_ATOMS: atom_id res chain seq x y z
N LEU A 1 -23.37 -10.56 -0.02
CA LEU A 1 -23.14 -9.16 0.29
C LEU A 1 -23.91 -8.25 -0.69
N PHE A 2 -23.77 -8.44 -2.03
CA PHE A 2 -24.51 -7.68 -3.03
C PHE A 2 -26.02 -7.73 -2.75
N LYS A 3 -26.61 -8.90 -2.75
CA LYS A 3 -28.03 -9.10 -2.47
C LYS A 3 -28.48 -8.43 -1.15
N LEU A 4 -27.63 -8.44 -0.12
CA LEU A 4 -27.95 -7.81 1.16
C LEU A 4 -28.15 -6.29 1.05
N PHE A 5 -27.39 -5.61 0.19
CA PHE A 5 -27.55 -4.18 -0.08
C PHE A 5 -28.73 -3.93 -1.02
N GLU A 6 -28.87 -4.74 -2.08
CA GLU A 6 -29.94 -4.62 -3.07
C GLU A 6 -31.32 -4.81 -2.45
N ASP A 7 -31.48 -5.83 -1.57
CA ASP A 7 -32.71 -6.05 -0.79
C ASP A 7 -33.11 -4.84 0.08
N ARG A 8 -32.18 -3.87 0.26
CA ARG A 8 -32.38 -2.61 0.98
C ARG A 8 -32.46 -1.38 0.06
N GLY A 9 -32.57 -1.59 -1.23
CA GLY A 9 -32.73 -0.52 -2.22
C GLY A 9 -31.43 0.18 -2.65
N TYR A 10 -30.25 -0.44 -2.40
CA TYR A 10 -28.98 0.11 -2.88
C TYR A 10 -28.62 -0.41 -4.27
N HIS A 11 -28.09 0.45 -5.11
CA HIS A 11 -27.36 0.10 -6.32
C HIS A 11 -25.95 -0.29 -5.96
N VAL A 12 -25.48 -1.46 -6.40
CA VAL A 12 -24.20 -2.03 -5.93
C VAL A 12 -23.31 -2.42 -7.09
N PHE A 13 -22.07 -2.00 -7.02
CA PHE A 13 -21.01 -2.46 -7.94
C PHE A 13 -19.67 -2.58 -7.21
N ALA A 14 -18.76 -3.35 -7.75
CA ALA A 14 -17.46 -3.58 -7.14
C ALA A 14 -16.37 -3.87 -8.17
N ASP A 15 -15.13 -3.68 -7.76
CA ASP A 15 -13.96 -4.11 -8.49
C ASP A 15 -12.77 -4.43 -7.57
N VAL A 16 -11.75 -5.08 -8.14
CA VAL A 16 -10.43 -5.18 -7.55
C VAL A 16 -9.52 -4.17 -8.26
N VAL A 17 -9.22 -3.09 -7.58
CA VAL A 17 -8.42 -1.99 -8.12
C VAL A 17 -6.99 -2.08 -7.62
N ASN A 18 -6.02 -1.80 -8.51
CA ASN A 18 -4.63 -1.58 -8.12
C ASN A 18 -4.44 -0.08 -7.90
N MET A 19 -4.02 0.31 -6.71
CA MET A 19 -3.90 1.72 -6.35
C MET A 19 -2.82 2.46 -7.17
N ALA A 20 -1.82 1.74 -7.70
CA ALA A 20 -0.81 2.33 -8.56
C ALA A 20 -1.40 2.87 -9.89
N ASP A 21 -2.48 2.26 -10.40
CA ASP A 21 -3.15 2.71 -11.63
C ASP A 21 -3.75 4.12 -11.47
N TYR A 22 -3.89 4.58 -10.24
CA TYR A 22 -4.44 5.89 -9.88
C TYR A 22 -3.38 6.88 -9.37
N GLY A 23 -2.10 6.52 -9.44
CA GLY A 23 -0.98 7.39 -9.05
C GLY A 23 -0.53 7.26 -7.59
N LEU A 24 -0.95 6.20 -6.88
CA LEU A 24 -0.36 5.90 -5.59
C LEU A 24 1.01 5.19 -5.81
N PRO A 25 2.08 5.56 -5.08
CA PRO A 25 3.41 4.94 -5.22
C PRO A 25 3.48 3.54 -4.60
N GLN A 26 2.45 2.71 -4.83
CA GLN A 26 2.30 1.42 -4.17
C GLN A 26 1.47 0.43 -5.00
N LEU A 27 2.03 -0.75 -5.25
CA LEU A 27 1.32 -1.90 -5.83
C LEU A 27 0.39 -2.50 -4.76
N ARG A 28 -0.85 -2.01 -4.72
CA ARG A 28 -1.85 -2.39 -3.71
C ARG A 28 -3.17 -2.74 -4.36
N ASN A 29 -3.48 -4.01 -4.46
CA ASN A 29 -4.78 -4.47 -4.93
C ASN A 29 -5.79 -4.52 -3.78
N ARG A 30 -6.96 -3.91 -3.97
CA ARG A 30 -8.07 -3.93 -3.01
C ARG A 30 -9.39 -4.19 -3.71
N PHE A 31 -10.18 -5.04 -3.08
CA PHE A 31 -11.59 -5.16 -3.44
C PHE A 31 -12.33 -3.95 -2.87
N ILE A 32 -12.92 -3.17 -3.75
CA ILE A 32 -13.73 -2.00 -3.40
C ILE A 32 -15.16 -2.31 -3.83
N LEU A 33 -16.11 -2.13 -2.91
CA LEU A 33 -17.53 -2.21 -3.16
C LEU A 33 -18.13 -0.83 -2.91
N VAL A 34 -18.90 -0.36 -3.88
CA VAL A 34 -19.68 0.87 -3.79
C VAL A 34 -21.15 0.48 -3.71
N ALA A 35 -21.86 1.07 -2.76
CA ALA A 35 -23.31 0.94 -2.62
C ALA A 35 -23.92 2.34 -2.46
N THR A 36 -24.83 2.73 -3.35
CA THR A 36 -25.45 4.05 -3.40
C THR A 36 -26.95 3.93 -3.38
N VAL A 37 -27.63 4.93 -2.82
CA VAL A 37 -29.10 5.02 -2.84
C VAL A 37 -29.57 5.46 -4.23
N ASP A 38 -28.86 6.44 -4.80
CA ASP A 38 -29.15 6.94 -6.14
C ASP A 38 -28.54 6.01 -7.20
N GLU A 39 -29.22 5.89 -8.33
CA GLU A 39 -28.69 5.19 -9.49
C GLU A 39 -27.61 6.04 -10.15
N ILE A 40 -26.37 5.55 -10.08
CA ILE A 40 -25.20 6.16 -10.70
C ILE A 40 -24.52 5.16 -11.65
N PRO A 41 -23.72 5.63 -12.61
CA PRO A 41 -22.94 4.73 -13.45
C PRO A 41 -22.06 3.79 -12.62
N ALA A 42 -22.12 2.49 -12.89
CA ALA A 42 -21.29 1.47 -12.20
C ALA A 42 -19.84 1.53 -12.73
N THR A 43 -19.15 2.62 -12.42
CA THR A 43 -17.79 2.91 -12.90
C THR A 43 -16.86 3.32 -11.76
N PHE A 44 -15.56 3.11 -11.99
CA PHE A 44 -14.47 3.63 -11.18
C PHE A 44 -13.77 4.77 -11.91
N PRO A 45 -13.00 5.64 -11.24
CA PRO A 45 -12.24 6.70 -11.89
C PRO A 45 -11.39 6.15 -13.04
N ARG A 46 -11.09 6.97 -14.05
CA ARG A 46 -10.15 6.59 -15.09
C ARG A 46 -8.77 6.38 -14.52
N HIS A 47 -8.05 5.37 -15.02
CA HIS A 47 -6.64 5.21 -14.70
C HIS A 47 -5.86 6.45 -15.17
N THR A 48 -4.84 6.80 -14.44
CA THR A 48 -3.94 7.94 -14.75
C THR A 48 -2.50 7.49 -14.90
N HIS A 49 -2.20 6.25 -14.49
CA HIS A 49 -0.86 5.68 -14.50
C HIS A 49 -0.89 4.22 -14.99
N ALA A 50 0.25 3.77 -15.51
CA ALA A 50 0.48 2.40 -15.95
C ALA A 50 1.93 1.98 -15.66
N PRO A 51 2.28 0.67 -15.75
CA PRO A 51 3.66 0.21 -15.57
C PRO A 51 4.65 0.82 -16.58
N ILE A 52 4.15 1.18 -17.75
CA ILE A 52 4.88 1.84 -18.85
C ILE A 52 4.02 3.01 -19.30
N ALA A 53 4.61 4.19 -19.41
CA ALA A 53 3.90 5.37 -19.89
C ALA A 53 3.33 5.15 -21.31
N THR A 54 2.15 5.74 -21.53
CA THR A 54 1.49 5.77 -22.84
C THR A 54 1.13 7.21 -23.18
N GLU A 55 0.46 7.46 -24.30
CA GLU A 55 -0.03 8.79 -24.67
C GLU A 55 -0.96 9.38 -23.59
N ASP A 56 -1.82 8.54 -22.99
CA ASP A 56 -2.84 8.95 -22.01
C ASP A 56 -2.46 8.66 -20.54
N LEU A 57 -1.47 7.82 -20.29
CA LEU A 57 -1.12 7.33 -18.95
C LEU A 57 0.33 7.61 -18.61
N ARG A 58 0.56 8.16 -17.41
CA ARG A 58 1.90 8.35 -16.85
C ARG A 58 2.45 7.00 -16.36
N GLU A 59 3.75 6.90 -16.24
CA GLU A 59 4.39 5.78 -15.55
C GLU A 59 4.02 5.79 -14.05
N TYR A 60 4.04 4.61 -13.42
CA TYR A 60 3.76 4.50 -11.99
C TYR A 60 4.68 5.38 -11.15
N VAL A 61 4.10 6.05 -10.16
CA VAL A 61 4.86 6.86 -9.20
C VAL A 61 5.79 5.95 -8.39
N THR A 62 7.04 6.34 -8.32
CA THR A 62 8.11 5.57 -7.68
C THR A 62 8.25 5.90 -6.18
N VAL A 63 8.98 5.04 -5.46
CA VAL A 63 9.34 5.29 -4.06
C VAL A 63 10.14 6.59 -3.93
N ARG A 64 11.10 6.84 -4.84
CA ARG A 64 11.89 8.10 -4.87
C ARG A 64 11.01 9.33 -5.00
N GLU A 65 10.04 9.30 -5.91
CA GLU A 65 9.11 10.41 -6.12
C GLU A 65 8.20 10.67 -4.92
N ALA A 66 7.99 9.69 -4.05
CA ALA A 66 7.13 9.84 -2.88
C ALA A 66 7.88 10.29 -1.62
N ILE A 67 9.06 9.72 -1.37
CA ILE A 67 9.78 9.88 -0.10
C ILE A 67 11.22 10.37 -0.24
N GLY A 68 11.70 10.62 -1.47
CA GLY A 68 13.09 11.00 -1.73
C GLY A 68 13.51 12.36 -1.16
N ASP A 69 12.57 13.18 -0.72
CA ASP A 69 12.79 14.45 -0.03
C ASP A 69 12.87 14.31 1.50
N LEU A 70 12.58 13.13 2.04
CA LEU A 70 12.74 12.79 3.45
C LEU A 70 14.16 12.21 3.68
N THR A 71 15.17 13.05 3.52
CA THR A 71 16.56 12.61 3.30
C THR A 71 17.37 12.37 4.57
N GLU A 72 16.89 12.81 5.74
CA GLU A 72 17.66 12.64 6.97
C GLU A 72 17.63 11.19 7.47
N ASP A 73 18.80 10.72 7.92
CA ASP A 73 18.87 9.47 8.69
C ASP A 73 18.31 9.76 10.08
N VAL A 74 17.19 9.15 10.37
CA VAL A 74 16.37 9.53 11.53
C VAL A 74 16.91 8.86 12.77
N ASP A 75 17.32 9.64 13.75
CA ASP A 75 17.55 9.12 15.10
C ASP A 75 16.25 8.53 15.65
N THR A 76 16.35 7.29 16.09
CA THR A 76 15.25 6.48 16.60
C THR A 76 14.55 7.07 17.84
N ASN A 77 15.13 8.09 18.48
CA ASN A 77 14.64 8.71 19.69
C ASN A 77 14.02 10.11 19.50
N ALA A 78 14.14 10.71 18.31
CA ALA A 78 13.59 12.03 18.07
C ALA A 78 12.11 11.98 17.65
N VAL A 79 11.30 12.83 18.25
CA VAL A 79 9.98 13.20 17.70
C VAL A 79 10.27 14.14 16.52
N ALA A 80 10.59 13.59 15.38
CA ALA A 80 11.07 14.37 14.28
C ALA A 80 9.90 14.97 13.50
N ARG A 81 9.79 16.27 13.56
CA ARG A 81 9.23 17.08 12.48
C ARG A 81 10.40 17.42 11.55
N LEU A 82 10.55 16.65 10.51
CA LEU A 82 11.56 16.94 9.50
C LEU A 82 11.18 18.21 8.73
N SER A 83 12.08 19.15 8.61
CA SER A 83 11.94 20.27 7.69
C SER A 83 12.15 19.78 6.28
N ILE A 84 11.19 20.04 5.39
CA ILE A 84 11.21 19.58 4.00
C ILE A 84 11.67 20.74 3.13
N ALA A 85 12.73 20.52 2.36
CA ALA A 85 13.29 21.49 1.42
C ALA A 85 13.33 20.94 -0.02
N GLY A 86 13.61 21.80 -0.97
CA GLY A 86 13.76 21.47 -2.39
C GLY A 86 12.47 21.44 -3.19
N ASP A 87 12.62 21.35 -4.51
CA ASP A 87 11.49 21.32 -5.45
C ASP A 87 10.77 19.97 -5.38
N PRO A 88 9.46 19.97 -5.11
CA PRO A 88 8.70 18.74 -4.98
C PRO A 88 8.39 18.10 -6.33
N THR A 89 8.37 16.78 -6.38
CA THR A 89 7.71 16.04 -7.46
C THR A 89 6.20 16.31 -7.45
N PRO A 90 5.46 16.03 -8.51
CA PRO A 90 4.00 16.16 -8.51
C PRO A 90 3.31 15.40 -7.36
N PHE A 91 3.81 14.22 -7.00
CA PHE A 91 3.28 13.46 -5.87
C PHE A 91 3.66 14.10 -4.53
N GLN A 92 4.89 14.58 -4.37
CA GLN A 92 5.32 15.31 -3.18
C GLN A 92 4.55 16.62 -3.01
N THR A 93 4.21 17.31 -4.08
CA THR A 93 3.34 18.50 -4.01
C THR A 93 2.00 18.18 -3.35
N PHE A 94 1.39 17.07 -3.75
CA PHE A 94 0.14 16.61 -3.12
C PHE A 94 0.34 16.24 -1.65
N VAL A 95 1.34 15.43 -1.30
CA VAL A 95 1.51 14.95 0.09
C VAL A 95 2.04 16.02 1.02
N ARG A 96 2.83 16.96 0.55
CA ARG A 96 3.28 18.13 1.36
C ARG A 96 2.11 19.04 1.77
N ASP A 97 1.09 19.16 0.92
CA ASP A 97 -0.13 19.96 1.18
C ASP A 97 0.16 21.34 1.78
N GLY A 98 1.19 22.02 1.24
CA GLY A 98 1.68 23.29 1.77
C GLY A 98 2.41 23.18 3.13
N SER A 99 2.56 22.01 3.70
CA SER A 99 3.35 21.79 4.92
C SER A 99 4.83 21.93 4.64
N GLY A 100 5.52 22.68 5.50
CA GLY A 100 6.99 22.74 5.53
C GLY A 100 7.62 21.66 6.39
N PHE A 101 6.81 20.75 6.97
CA PHE A 101 7.26 19.73 7.93
C PHE A 101 6.59 18.38 7.66
N ALA A 102 7.35 17.32 7.93
CA ALA A 102 6.84 15.95 7.92
C ALA A 102 6.85 15.36 9.35
N PRO A 103 5.69 15.28 10.04
CA PRO A 103 5.59 14.66 11.37
C PRO A 103 5.70 13.14 11.29
N ASN A 104 5.95 12.50 12.44
CA ASN A 104 6.08 11.05 12.56
C ASN A 104 7.25 10.42 11.75
N HIS A 105 8.28 11.22 11.43
CA HIS A 105 9.43 10.75 10.70
C HIS A 105 10.48 10.15 11.65
N HIS A 106 10.16 8.99 12.23
CA HIS A 106 11.03 8.22 13.10
C HIS A 106 10.99 6.74 12.74
N ALA A 107 12.13 6.08 12.71
CA ALA A 107 12.26 4.67 12.40
C ALA A 107 12.16 3.80 13.68
N SER A 108 11.79 2.53 13.49
CA SER A 108 11.92 1.53 14.54
C SER A 108 13.36 1.08 14.67
N ASN A 109 13.81 0.86 15.91
CA ASN A 109 15.14 0.29 16.17
C ASN A 109 15.24 -1.12 15.63
N LEU A 110 16.26 -1.38 14.82
CA LEU A 110 16.63 -2.74 14.46
C LEU A 110 17.65 -3.28 15.48
N SER A 111 17.52 -4.57 15.83
CA SER A 111 18.61 -5.27 16.51
C SER A 111 19.86 -5.28 15.63
N GLU A 112 21.05 -5.34 16.26
CA GLU A 112 22.33 -5.35 15.53
C GLU A 112 22.37 -6.42 14.45
N ILE A 113 21.90 -7.62 14.76
CA ILE A 113 21.85 -8.72 13.78
C ILE A 113 20.92 -8.40 12.58
N ASN A 114 19.79 -7.73 12.80
CA ASN A 114 18.90 -7.35 11.71
C ASN A 114 19.50 -6.20 10.88
N ARG A 115 20.20 -5.25 11.50
CA ARG A 115 20.92 -4.21 10.78
C ARG A 115 22.00 -4.82 9.86
N ARG A 116 22.79 -5.74 10.37
CA ARG A 116 23.78 -6.48 9.56
C ARG A 116 23.13 -7.29 8.43
N ARG A 117 21.95 -7.86 8.65
CA ARG A 117 21.20 -8.57 7.60
C ARG A 117 20.78 -7.64 6.48
N VAL A 118 20.07 -6.56 6.81
CA VAL A 118 19.57 -5.63 5.79
C VAL A 118 20.68 -4.90 5.04
N ALA A 119 21.84 -4.66 5.67
CA ALA A 119 23.01 -4.08 5.01
C ALA A 119 23.53 -4.91 3.82
N ASN A 120 23.27 -6.22 3.81
CA ASN A 120 23.63 -7.10 2.70
C ASN A 120 22.56 -7.19 1.60
N VAL A 121 21.39 -6.59 1.80
CA VAL A 121 20.29 -6.65 0.83
C VAL A 121 20.35 -5.45 -0.10
N PRO A 122 20.60 -5.64 -1.40
CA PRO A 122 20.58 -4.54 -2.37
C PRO A 122 19.16 -4.01 -2.61
N GLN A 123 19.04 -2.88 -3.29
CA GLN A 123 17.74 -2.37 -3.71
C GLN A 123 16.98 -3.39 -4.56
N GLY A 124 15.73 -3.65 -4.21
CA GLY A 124 14.90 -4.69 -4.85
C GLY A 124 15.22 -6.12 -4.40
N GLY A 125 16.27 -6.32 -3.60
CA GLY A 125 16.67 -7.62 -3.03
C GLY A 125 15.83 -8.04 -1.83
N CYS A 126 16.14 -9.22 -1.28
CA CYS A 126 15.43 -9.81 -0.16
C CYS A 126 16.33 -10.72 0.69
N TRP A 127 15.76 -11.51 1.58
CA TRP A 127 16.50 -12.45 2.46
C TRP A 127 17.48 -13.37 1.73
N LYS A 128 17.31 -13.63 0.43
CA LYS A 128 18.19 -14.48 -0.39
C LYS A 128 19.59 -13.88 -0.60
N ASP A 129 19.67 -12.57 -0.49
CA ASP A 129 20.92 -11.82 -0.65
C ASP A 129 21.72 -11.75 0.66
N ILE A 130 21.13 -12.22 1.76
CA ILE A 130 21.80 -12.27 3.08
C ILE A 130 22.72 -13.47 3.15
N PRO A 131 23.99 -13.31 3.57
CA PRO A 131 24.90 -14.41 3.79
C PRO A 131 24.31 -15.49 4.71
N PRO A 132 24.46 -16.79 4.36
CA PRO A 132 23.83 -17.89 5.10
C PRO A 132 24.16 -17.91 6.61
N GLU A 133 25.36 -17.46 7.00
CA GLU A 133 25.79 -17.38 8.39
C GLU A 133 25.03 -16.31 9.22
N LEU A 134 24.46 -15.33 8.56
CA LEU A 134 23.64 -14.31 9.20
C LEU A 134 22.15 -14.69 9.26
N LEU A 135 21.71 -15.67 8.46
CA LEU A 135 20.33 -16.10 8.43
C LEU A 135 19.95 -16.94 9.65
N PRO A 136 18.73 -16.80 10.18
CA PRO A 136 18.19 -17.73 11.16
C PRO A 136 18.14 -19.15 10.61
N ASP A 137 18.35 -20.18 11.45
CA ASP A 137 18.37 -21.60 11.04
C ASP A 137 17.09 -22.04 10.29
N ARG A 138 15.96 -21.43 10.61
CA ARG A 138 14.69 -21.68 9.91
C ARG A 138 14.79 -21.45 8.39
N PHE A 139 15.63 -20.51 7.93
CA PHE A 139 15.78 -20.19 6.51
C PHE A 139 16.57 -21.26 5.73
N ARG A 140 17.36 -22.10 6.39
CA ARG A 140 18.05 -23.22 5.76
C ARG A 140 17.12 -24.26 5.14
N ARG A 141 15.84 -24.29 5.56
CA ARG A 141 14.81 -25.22 5.10
C ARG A 141 13.74 -24.56 4.22
N VAL A 142 13.85 -23.28 3.99
CA VAL A 142 12.89 -22.50 3.19
C VAL A 142 13.25 -22.63 1.72
N ARG A 143 12.24 -22.91 0.87
CA ARG A 143 12.46 -22.91 -0.58
C ARG A 143 12.74 -21.48 -1.06
N LEU A 144 13.60 -21.33 -2.05
CA LEU A 144 13.92 -20.02 -2.64
C LEU A 144 12.71 -19.30 -3.25
N THR A 145 11.63 -20.01 -3.54
CA THR A 145 10.36 -19.45 -4.05
C THR A 145 9.43 -18.94 -2.94
N ASP A 146 9.67 -19.38 -1.69
CA ASP A 146 8.82 -19.01 -0.56
C ASP A 146 9.30 -17.69 0.06
N TYR A 147 8.38 -16.92 0.59
CA TYR A 147 8.66 -15.69 1.34
C TYR A 147 9.55 -14.67 0.60
N ALA A 148 9.33 -14.49 -0.69
CA ALA A 148 10.16 -13.67 -1.58
C ALA A 148 10.36 -12.20 -1.15
N THR A 149 9.60 -11.72 -0.17
CA THR A 149 9.64 -10.31 0.28
C THR A 149 10.24 -10.11 1.67
N LEU A 150 10.58 -11.19 2.42
CA LEU A 150 11.16 -11.04 3.76
C LEU A 150 12.53 -10.36 3.70
N TYR A 151 12.83 -9.48 4.65
CA TYR A 151 14.00 -8.62 4.66
C TYR A 151 14.15 -7.78 3.38
N GLY A 152 13.05 -7.63 2.60
CA GLY A 152 13.10 -6.94 1.33
C GLY A 152 13.45 -5.47 1.48
N ARG A 153 14.36 -4.99 0.62
CA ARG A 153 14.67 -3.58 0.46
C ARG A 153 13.89 -3.03 -0.72
N LEU A 154 13.21 -1.91 -0.52
CA LEU A 154 12.53 -1.21 -1.60
C LEU A 154 13.52 -0.80 -2.68
N HIS A 155 13.04 -0.72 -3.91
CA HIS A 155 13.78 -0.14 -5.04
C HIS A 155 13.27 1.27 -5.28
N GLU A 156 14.17 2.26 -5.25
CA GLU A 156 13.78 3.67 -5.33
C GLU A 156 13.09 4.06 -6.65
N ALA A 157 13.44 3.41 -7.77
CA ALA A 157 12.88 3.65 -9.09
C ALA A 157 11.64 2.78 -9.40
N SER A 158 11.00 2.20 -8.39
CA SER A 158 9.79 1.39 -8.56
C SER A 158 8.73 1.78 -7.53
N PRO A 159 7.43 1.50 -7.75
CA PRO A 159 6.43 1.63 -6.71
C PRO A 159 6.68 0.63 -5.58
N ALA A 160 6.33 1.00 -4.36
CA ALA A 160 6.46 0.13 -3.20
C ALA A 160 5.55 -1.11 -3.28
N TYR A 161 5.92 -2.17 -2.60
CA TYR A 161 4.98 -3.25 -2.27
C TYR A 161 3.90 -2.78 -1.30
N THR A 162 2.85 -3.58 -1.14
CA THR A 162 1.76 -3.26 -0.21
C THR A 162 2.25 -3.00 1.21
N ILE A 163 2.12 -1.78 1.70
CA ILE A 163 2.40 -1.40 3.09
C ILE A 163 1.34 -2.05 3.99
N SER A 164 1.77 -2.88 4.94
CA SER A 164 0.93 -3.60 5.91
C SER A 164 1.11 -3.03 7.32
N ALA A 165 0.25 -3.41 8.27
CA ALA A 165 0.31 -2.93 9.65
C ALA A 165 1.64 -3.22 10.39
N GLY A 166 2.44 -4.16 9.88
CA GLY A 166 3.74 -4.54 10.46
C GLY A 166 4.95 -4.02 9.69
N PHE A 167 4.83 -2.92 8.95
CA PHE A 167 5.92 -2.42 8.12
C PHE A 167 7.10 -1.79 8.90
N ASN A 168 7.00 -1.72 10.22
CA ASN A 168 8.12 -1.45 11.13
C ASN A 168 9.08 -2.64 11.27
N ASN A 169 8.71 -3.82 10.78
CA ASN A 169 9.46 -5.05 10.94
C ASN A 169 10.00 -5.55 9.59
N VAL A 170 11.29 -5.39 9.36
CA VAL A 170 11.97 -5.84 8.13
C VAL A 170 11.85 -7.35 7.88
N THR A 171 11.56 -8.14 8.91
CA THR A 171 11.41 -9.60 8.77
C THR A 171 10.06 -10.02 8.22
N SER A 172 9.09 -9.10 8.09
CA SER A 172 7.71 -9.41 7.70
C SER A 172 7.37 -9.07 6.25
N GLY A 173 8.27 -8.40 5.52
CA GLY A 173 8.02 -7.99 4.14
C GLY A 173 9.13 -7.15 3.53
N CYS A 174 8.81 -6.47 2.44
CA CYS A 174 9.70 -5.53 1.77
C CYS A 174 9.51 -4.13 2.37
N PHE A 175 10.12 -3.88 3.53
CA PHE A 175 9.94 -2.67 4.32
C PHE A 175 11.26 -1.99 4.72
N THR A 176 12.40 -2.48 4.20
CA THR A 176 13.68 -1.79 4.35
C THR A 176 13.72 -0.58 3.43
N HIS A 177 14.16 0.55 3.96
CA HIS A 177 14.34 1.79 3.19
C HIS A 177 15.30 1.55 2.00
N PRO A 178 15.07 2.17 0.82
CA PRO A 178 15.90 1.90 -0.36
C PRO A 178 17.40 2.21 -0.13
N ILE A 179 17.72 3.25 0.64
CA ILE A 179 19.10 3.73 0.85
C ILE A 179 19.62 3.36 2.25
N HIS A 180 18.81 3.56 3.30
CA HIS A 180 19.25 3.39 4.70
C HIS A 180 19.01 1.97 5.22
N ASP A 181 19.89 1.48 6.11
CA ASP A 181 19.83 0.15 6.72
C ASP A 181 18.85 0.11 7.91
N ARG A 182 17.61 0.53 7.66
CA ARG A 182 16.50 0.60 8.60
C ARG A 182 15.16 0.27 7.96
N ALA A 183 14.17 -0.01 8.77
CA ALA A 183 12.79 -0.05 8.29
C ALA A 183 12.30 1.35 7.88
N LEU A 184 11.22 1.40 7.12
CA LEU A 184 10.52 2.65 6.82
C LEU A 184 10.04 3.32 8.11
N THR A 185 10.06 4.66 8.13
CA THR A 185 9.41 5.44 9.18
C THR A 185 7.90 5.42 9.02
N VAL A 186 7.17 5.87 10.05
CA VAL A 186 5.71 6.04 9.97
C VAL A 186 5.36 7.02 8.83
N ARG A 187 6.09 8.13 8.69
CA ARG A 187 5.85 9.14 7.64
C ARG A 187 6.13 8.61 6.23
N GLU A 188 7.23 7.90 6.04
CA GLU A 188 7.53 7.26 4.75
C GLU A 188 6.41 6.29 4.34
N GLY A 189 5.99 5.41 5.26
CA GLY A 189 4.85 4.53 5.00
C GLY A 189 3.55 5.27 4.76
N ALA A 190 3.30 6.38 5.47
CA ALA A 190 2.12 7.22 5.30
C ALA A 190 2.08 7.87 3.92
N ARG A 191 3.20 8.43 3.44
CA ARG A 191 3.28 8.99 2.07
C ARG A 191 3.08 7.91 1.01
N LEU A 192 3.67 6.71 1.18
CA LEU A 192 3.44 5.58 0.29
C LEU A 192 1.96 5.12 0.28
N GLN A 193 1.19 5.43 1.32
CA GLN A 193 -0.26 5.24 1.40
C GLN A 193 -1.07 6.46 0.93
N GLY A 194 -0.41 7.56 0.56
CA GLY A 194 -1.05 8.80 0.08
C GLY A 194 -1.68 9.65 1.17
N PHE A 195 -1.17 9.58 2.41
CA PHE A 195 -1.49 10.55 3.45
C PHE A 195 -0.72 11.84 3.24
N GLN A 196 -1.39 12.96 3.50
CA GLN A 196 -0.75 14.28 3.50
C GLN A 196 0.08 14.49 4.76
N ASP A 197 1.12 15.34 4.69
CA ASP A 197 2.02 15.61 5.80
C ASP A 197 1.35 16.43 6.91
N SER A 198 0.28 17.15 6.59
CA SER A 198 -0.58 17.81 7.58
C SER A 198 -1.28 16.83 8.52
N TYR A 199 -1.43 15.55 8.12
CA TYR A 199 -2.02 14.52 8.97
C TYR A 199 -1.00 13.93 9.93
N GLU A 200 -1.17 14.16 11.22
CA GLU A 200 -0.31 13.61 12.29
C GLU A 200 -0.95 12.36 12.92
N PHE A 201 -0.17 11.27 12.99
CA PHE A 201 -0.60 10.04 13.66
C PHE A 201 -0.31 10.13 15.15
N LEU A 202 -1.32 9.90 15.98
CA LEU A 202 -1.24 9.99 17.42
C LEU A 202 -1.15 8.62 18.09
N GLY A 203 -0.71 8.61 19.35
CA GLY A 203 -0.59 7.42 20.17
C GLY A 203 0.79 6.75 20.10
N PRO A 204 0.94 5.57 20.72
CA PRO A 204 2.20 4.83 20.73
C PRO A 204 2.65 4.50 19.30
N ARG A 205 3.97 4.46 19.06
CA ARG A 205 4.59 4.21 17.75
C ARG A 205 4.00 3.00 17.01
N GLU A 206 3.80 1.89 17.69
CA GLU A 206 3.19 0.68 17.14
C GLU A 206 1.74 0.92 16.65
N ALA A 207 1.00 1.77 17.34
CA ALA A 207 -0.36 2.15 16.91
C ALA A 207 -0.31 3.00 15.65
N GLN A 208 0.67 3.91 15.52
CA GLN A 208 0.86 4.74 14.33
C GLN A 208 1.16 3.86 13.09
N TYR A 209 2.06 2.88 13.20
CA TYR A 209 2.32 1.90 12.14
C TYR A 209 1.05 1.14 11.73
N ARG A 210 0.24 0.70 12.71
CA ARG A 210 -1.03 0.01 12.43
C ARG A 210 -2.06 0.92 11.77
N GLN A 211 -2.15 2.18 12.17
CA GLN A 211 -3.04 3.16 11.54
C GLN A 211 -2.72 3.29 10.05
N VAL A 212 -1.45 3.51 9.71
CA VAL A 212 -1.00 3.62 8.32
C VAL A 212 -1.28 2.33 7.55
N GLY A 213 -0.82 1.18 8.04
CA GLY A 213 -0.89 -0.08 7.28
C GLY A 213 -2.32 -0.60 7.06
N ASN A 214 -3.24 -0.32 8.00
CA ASN A 214 -4.65 -0.72 7.90
C ASN A 214 -5.51 0.27 7.11
N ALA A 215 -4.99 1.44 6.80
CA ALA A 215 -5.74 2.46 6.09
C ALA A 215 -6.18 2.02 4.68
N VAL A 216 -7.33 2.52 4.28
CA VAL A 216 -7.65 2.67 2.86
C VAL A 216 -6.91 3.93 2.38
N PRO A 217 -6.15 3.87 1.27
CA PRO A 217 -5.36 5.01 0.80
C PRO A 217 -6.19 6.28 0.59
N PRO A 218 -5.95 7.36 1.33
CA PRO A 218 -6.75 8.59 1.23
C PRO A 218 -6.72 9.20 -0.17
N TYR A 219 -5.55 9.17 -0.82
CA TYR A 219 -5.37 9.65 -2.18
C TYR A 219 -6.35 9.01 -3.17
N PHE A 220 -6.50 7.68 -3.10
CA PHE A 220 -7.46 6.97 -3.96
C PHE A 220 -8.91 7.29 -3.57
N MET A 221 -9.21 7.33 -2.27
CA MET A 221 -10.58 7.60 -1.80
C MET A 221 -11.06 8.98 -2.19
N MET A 222 -10.22 10.00 -2.15
CA MET A 222 -10.55 11.35 -2.65
C MET A 222 -10.96 11.29 -4.13
N ARG A 223 -10.18 10.60 -4.97
CA ARG A 223 -10.48 10.45 -6.40
C ARG A 223 -11.76 9.66 -6.65
N LEU A 224 -12.00 8.61 -5.88
CA LEU A 224 -13.23 7.82 -5.99
C LEU A 224 -14.46 8.66 -5.62
N VAL A 225 -14.41 9.36 -4.48
CA VAL A 225 -15.52 10.22 -4.03
C VAL A 225 -15.82 11.32 -5.06
N GLN A 226 -14.78 11.99 -5.56
CA GLN A 226 -14.91 13.02 -6.59
C GLN A 226 -15.58 12.46 -7.85
N HIS A 227 -15.10 11.32 -8.34
CA HIS A 227 -15.68 10.64 -9.50
C HIS A 227 -17.17 10.30 -9.32
N LEU A 228 -17.54 9.80 -8.13
CA LEU A 228 -18.94 9.47 -7.83
C LEU A 228 -19.84 10.71 -7.73
N GLN A 229 -19.29 11.85 -7.28
CA GLN A 229 -20.02 13.13 -7.19
C GLN A 229 -20.19 13.78 -8.57
N ASP A 230 -19.14 13.74 -9.40
CA ASP A 230 -19.15 14.38 -10.71
C ASP A 230 -19.97 13.59 -11.75
N GLY A 231 -20.22 12.30 -11.49
CA GLY A 231 -20.94 11.43 -12.43
C GLY A 231 -20.21 11.22 -13.77
N GLU A 232 -18.89 11.39 -13.78
CA GLU A 232 -18.10 11.29 -15.00
C GLU A 232 -18.02 9.87 -15.55
N ALA A 233 -17.77 9.76 -16.87
CA ALA A 233 -17.48 8.49 -17.50
C ALA A 233 -16.14 7.94 -16.99
N GLY A 234 -16.17 6.72 -16.45
CA GLY A 234 -15.01 6.05 -15.86
C GLY A 234 -14.72 4.69 -16.45
N VAL A 235 -13.97 3.88 -15.72
CA VAL A 235 -13.72 2.47 -16.05
C VAL A 235 -14.90 1.64 -15.55
N PRO A 236 -15.60 0.88 -16.42
CA PRO A 236 -16.72 0.05 -16.00
C PRO A 236 -16.33 -0.96 -14.89
N ALA A 237 -17.13 -1.06 -13.86
CA ALA A 237 -16.95 -2.04 -12.79
C ALA A 237 -17.11 -3.47 -13.36
N ARG A 238 -16.21 -4.36 -13.01
CA ARG A 238 -16.23 -5.76 -13.47
C ARG A 238 -17.23 -6.64 -12.73
N ILE A 239 -17.72 -6.18 -11.60
CA ILE A 239 -18.63 -6.93 -10.74
C ILE A 239 -19.88 -6.07 -10.50
N THR A 240 -20.97 -6.48 -11.14
CA THR A 240 -22.32 -5.93 -10.95
C THR A 240 -23.27 -7.10 -10.70
N SER A 241 -24.47 -6.84 -10.26
CA SER A 241 -25.48 -7.89 -10.05
C SER A 241 -25.77 -8.66 -11.32
N SER A 242 -25.90 -7.98 -12.46
CA SER A 242 -26.11 -8.61 -13.76
C SER A 242 -24.96 -9.57 -14.15
N VAL A 243 -23.71 -9.25 -13.79
CA VAL A 243 -22.55 -10.13 -14.02
C VAL A 243 -22.60 -11.34 -13.09
N LEU A 244 -22.99 -11.15 -11.82
CA LEU A 244 -23.12 -12.27 -10.86
C LEU A 244 -24.25 -13.21 -11.24
N ASP A 245 -25.39 -12.70 -11.65
CA ASP A 245 -26.59 -13.48 -12.02
C ASP A 245 -26.38 -14.23 -13.35
N SER A 246 -25.56 -13.69 -14.27
CA SER A 246 -25.25 -14.35 -15.55
C SER A 246 -24.39 -15.59 -15.43
N GLY A 247 -23.88 -15.91 -14.24
CA GLY A 247 -22.95 -17.04 -14.02
C GLY A 247 -21.57 -16.84 -14.69
N ARG A 248 -21.26 -15.65 -15.19
CA ARG A 248 -19.97 -15.33 -15.82
C ARG A 248 -18.81 -15.64 -14.87
N LYS A 249 -17.78 -16.27 -15.40
CA LYS A 249 -16.56 -16.54 -14.64
C LYS A 249 -15.88 -15.21 -14.29
N LEU A 250 -15.92 -14.85 -13.00
CA LEU A 250 -15.18 -13.70 -12.51
C LEU A 250 -13.66 -13.86 -12.76
N PRO A 251 -12.94 -12.78 -13.04
CA PRO A 251 -11.49 -12.82 -13.19
C PRO A 251 -10.79 -13.52 -12.03
N ARG A 252 -9.69 -14.23 -12.30
CA ARG A 252 -8.96 -15.00 -11.26
C ARG A 252 -8.59 -14.15 -10.03
N MET A 253 -8.24 -12.89 -10.25
CA MET A 253 -7.90 -11.95 -9.18
C MET A 253 -9.10 -11.71 -8.26
N VAL A 254 -10.29 -11.45 -8.82
CA VAL A 254 -11.53 -11.26 -8.07
C VAL A 254 -11.88 -12.51 -7.26
N LYS A 255 -11.83 -13.69 -7.89
CA LYS A 255 -12.05 -14.97 -7.20
C LYS A 255 -11.10 -15.17 -6.02
N ARG A 256 -9.83 -14.81 -6.17
CA ARG A 256 -8.83 -14.92 -5.11
C ARG A 256 -9.18 -14.04 -3.91
N PHE A 257 -9.70 -12.84 -4.13
CA PHE A 257 -10.15 -11.95 -3.04
C PHE A 257 -11.45 -12.45 -2.39
N MET A 258 -12.39 -12.97 -3.15
CA MET A 258 -13.65 -13.50 -2.63
C MET A 258 -13.45 -14.80 -1.83
N ASN A 259 -12.56 -15.69 -2.27
CA ASN A 259 -12.32 -16.99 -1.63
C ASN A 259 -11.44 -16.89 -0.37
N LYS A 260 -10.53 -15.91 -0.26
CA LYS A 260 -9.71 -15.73 0.95
C LYS A 260 -10.53 -15.55 2.24
N LYS A 261 -11.75 -15.06 2.17
CA LYS A 261 -12.64 -14.94 3.34
C LYS A 261 -13.22 -16.29 3.81
N ASN A 262 -13.37 -17.26 2.92
CA ASN A 262 -13.90 -18.59 3.31
C ASN A 262 -12.86 -19.42 4.07
N ASP A 263 -11.56 -19.26 3.78
CA ASP A 263 -10.50 -19.99 4.49
C ASP A 263 -10.25 -19.42 5.89
N SER A 264 -10.41 -18.11 6.09
CA SER A 264 -10.28 -17.49 7.42
C SER A 264 -11.50 -17.75 8.34
N ALA A 265 -12.68 -18.04 7.80
CA ALA A 265 -13.85 -18.43 8.57
C ALA A 265 -13.74 -19.88 9.06
N ARG A 266 -13.22 -20.79 8.23
CA ARG A 266 -13.02 -22.21 8.60
C ARG A 266 -11.95 -22.44 9.66
N SER A 267 -10.98 -21.52 9.82
CA SER A 267 -9.94 -21.65 10.85
C SER A 267 -10.37 -21.17 12.25
N ARG A 268 -11.54 -20.52 12.39
CA ARG A 268 -12.06 -20.07 13.69
C ARG A 268 -12.99 -21.06 14.38
N ASP A 269 -13.54 -22.01 13.65
CA ASP A 269 -14.46 -23.02 14.21
C ASP A 269 -13.74 -24.30 14.70
N GLY A 270 -12.40 -24.30 14.75
CA GLY A 270 -11.58 -25.45 15.13
C GLY A 270 -10.93 -25.40 16.53
N TYR A 271 -11.31 -24.44 17.38
CA TYR A 271 -10.91 -24.40 18.80
C TYR A 271 -12.17 -24.21 19.67
N GLY A 272 -12.84 -25.30 19.91
CA GLY A 272 -13.80 -25.49 20.96
C GLY A 272 -13.25 -26.53 21.94
#